data_6873fae17cd781f77046348ece63569b
#
_entry.id   6873fae17cd781f77046348ece63569b
#
_cell.length_a   1.000
_cell.length_b   1.000
_cell.length_c   1.000
_cell.angle_alpha   90.00
_cell.angle_beta   90.00
_cell.angle_gamma   90.00
#
_symmetry.space_group_name_H-M   'P 1'
#
loop_
_entity.id
_entity.type
_entity.pdbx_description
1 polymer ?
#
loop_
_entity_poly.entity_id
_entity_poly.type
_entity_poly.pdbx_seq_one_letter_code
_entity_poly.pdbx_strand_id
1 'polypeptide(L)'
;MIRIGVKSDIDKLVASLSAFDETQLPYTIALALTRTAQDARAEVTAAMPGEFILRRTWILQGIRIKAARKDNLVATVYSRDPFMARQEYGGNKVSMDGGRNIAIPLAARPDPRALIPEELLPANLGRAEYTISKNGNLVTKKGTGGAAFRMVSNGKTYLALRTAAGLKMMYLLVPSAHITPRLNLGEITQRVVRERFAENFLAAAREAMATRRVGGTLRDS
;
A
#
# COMPACT_ATOMS: atom_id res chain seq x y z
N MET A 1 3.35 10.49 1.84
CA MET A 1 4.31 9.50 2.39
C MET A 1 3.91 9.23 3.82
N ILE A 2 3.62 7.97 4.17
CA ILE A 2 3.30 7.55 5.55
C ILE A 2 4.63 7.22 6.22
N ARG A 3 4.94 7.87 7.34
CA ARG A 3 6.11 7.55 8.18
C ARG A 3 5.63 7.27 9.58
N ILE A 4 6.01 6.13 10.12
CA ILE A 4 5.73 5.76 11.51
C ILE A 4 7.07 5.60 12.21
N GLY A 5 7.32 6.46 13.19
CA GLY A 5 8.46 6.36 14.09
C GLY A 5 8.03 5.64 15.37
N VAL A 6 8.71 4.56 15.72
CA VAL A 6 8.49 3.86 16.98
C VAL A 6 9.64 4.21 17.92
N LYS A 7 9.32 4.81 19.08
CA LYS A 7 10.23 4.90 20.21
C LYS A 7 10.03 3.66 21.07
N SER A 8 11.09 2.90 21.27
CA SER A 8 11.12 1.73 22.15
C SER A 8 11.80 2.09 23.46
N ASP A 9 11.45 1.39 24.56
CA ASP A 9 12.12 1.46 25.86
C ASP A 9 13.55 0.83 25.81
N ILE A 10 14.35 1.27 24.85
CA ILE A 10 15.71 0.78 24.60
C ILE A 10 16.59 1.01 25.83
N ASP A 11 16.40 2.12 26.55
CA ASP A 11 17.22 2.48 27.71
C ASP A 11 17.15 1.44 28.85
N LYS A 12 15.96 0.83 29.05
CA LYS A 12 15.81 -0.24 30.06
C LYS A 12 16.49 -1.54 29.64
N LEU A 13 16.49 -1.84 28.35
CA LEU A 13 17.14 -3.02 27.81
C LEU A 13 18.68 -2.87 27.81
N VAL A 14 19.17 -1.68 27.53
CA VAL A 14 20.59 -1.30 27.55
C VAL A 14 21.16 -1.38 28.95
N ALA A 15 20.42 -0.93 29.98
CA ALA A 15 20.85 -1.03 31.38
C ALA A 15 21.03 -2.47 31.86
N SER A 16 20.39 -3.46 31.23
CA SER A 16 20.54 -4.88 31.56
C SER A 16 21.74 -5.55 30.88
N LEU A 17 22.44 -4.84 30.00
CA LEU A 17 23.56 -5.37 29.18
C LEU A 17 24.92 -4.80 29.64
N SER A 18 25.24 -4.95 30.93
CA SER A 18 26.50 -4.51 31.56
C SER A 18 27.78 -5.10 30.92
N ALA A 19 27.67 -6.01 29.98
CA ALA A 19 28.80 -6.66 29.27
C ALA A 19 28.99 -6.15 27.82
N PHE A 20 28.22 -5.16 27.37
CA PHE A 20 28.33 -4.65 26.00
C PHE A 20 29.38 -3.54 25.92
N ASP A 21 30.27 -3.67 24.95
CA ASP A 21 31.18 -2.60 24.56
C ASP A 21 30.36 -1.44 23.97
N GLU A 22 30.50 -0.23 24.51
CA GLU A 22 29.80 0.96 24.12
C GLU A 22 29.86 1.24 22.58
N THR A 23 30.94 0.76 21.95
CA THR A 23 31.15 0.93 20.49
C THR A 23 30.27 0.03 19.62
N GLN A 24 29.84 -1.14 20.14
CA GLN A 24 29.02 -2.10 19.38
C GLN A 24 27.53 -1.93 19.60
N LEU A 25 27.13 -1.28 20.67
CA LEU A 25 25.72 -1.09 21.01
C LEU A 25 24.93 -0.36 19.94
N PRO A 26 25.41 0.76 19.35
CA PRO A 26 24.67 1.44 18.26
C PRO A 26 24.47 0.55 17.03
N TYR A 27 25.45 -0.28 16.68
CA TYR A 27 25.32 -1.24 15.58
C TYR A 27 24.24 -2.29 15.87
N THR A 28 24.28 -2.86 17.08
CA THR A 28 23.32 -3.87 17.53
C THR A 28 21.89 -3.34 17.51
N ILE A 29 21.68 -2.12 18.02
CA ILE A 29 20.37 -1.46 18.01
C ILE A 29 19.92 -1.19 16.57
N ALA A 30 20.78 -0.68 15.70
CA ALA A 30 20.45 -0.42 14.30
C ALA A 30 20.05 -1.70 13.57
N LEU A 31 20.75 -2.80 13.82
CA LEU A 31 20.43 -4.11 13.24
C LEU A 31 19.07 -4.63 13.72
N ALA A 32 18.82 -4.56 15.04
CA ALA A 32 17.57 -4.97 15.64
C ALA A 32 16.37 -4.17 15.09
N LEU A 33 16.50 -2.84 15.05
CA LEU A 33 15.48 -1.95 14.48
C LEU A 33 15.21 -2.25 12.99
N THR A 34 16.26 -2.53 12.23
CA THR A 34 16.13 -2.87 10.82
C THR A 34 15.40 -4.19 10.61
N ARG A 35 15.73 -5.23 11.38
CA ARG A 35 15.03 -6.53 11.35
C ARG A 35 13.56 -6.39 11.74
N THR A 36 13.28 -5.66 12.81
CA THR A 36 11.90 -5.41 13.24
C THR A 36 11.10 -4.63 12.17
N ALA A 37 11.73 -3.68 11.48
CA ALA A 37 11.08 -3.00 10.35
C ALA A 37 10.85 -3.93 9.16
N GLN A 38 11.73 -4.91 8.92
CA GLN A 38 11.53 -5.95 7.90
C GLN A 38 10.35 -6.85 8.24
N ASP A 39 10.25 -7.28 9.50
CA ASP A 39 9.12 -8.07 9.99
C ASP A 39 7.80 -7.31 9.85
N ALA A 40 7.77 -6.05 10.27
CA ALA A 40 6.59 -5.19 10.14
C ALA A 40 6.19 -5.00 8.66
N ARG A 41 7.15 -4.78 7.76
CA ARG A 41 6.89 -4.73 6.32
C ARG A 41 6.27 -6.04 5.82
N ALA A 42 6.80 -7.17 6.23
CA ALA A 42 6.31 -8.48 5.82
C ALA A 42 4.85 -8.69 6.28
N GLU A 43 4.53 -8.36 7.52
CA GLU A 43 3.17 -8.49 8.05
C GLU A 43 2.18 -7.53 7.38
N VAL A 44 2.55 -6.26 7.18
CA VAL A 44 1.71 -5.30 6.44
C VAL A 44 1.43 -5.83 5.03
N THR A 45 2.47 -6.31 4.33
CA THR A 45 2.33 -6.84 2.98
C THR A 45 1.43 -8.08 2.95
N ALA A 46 1.53 -8.96 3.95
CA ALA A 46 0.71 -10.15 4.08
C ALA A 46 -0.76 -9.84 4.40
N ALA A 47 -1.03 -8.77 5.16
CA ALA A 47 -2.39 -8.35 5.50
C ALA A 47 -3.13 -7.69 4.32
N MET A 48 -2.42 -7.03 3.41
CA MET A 48 -3.02 -6.26 2.30
C MET A 48 -4.01 -7.06 1.42
N PRO A 49 -3.78 -8.33 1.04
CA PRO A 49 -4.74 -9.09 0.24
C PRO A 49 -6.09 -9.35 0.92
N GLY A 50 -6.12 -9.37 2.26
CA GLY A 50 -7.35 -9.49 3.03
C GLY A 50 -8.19 -8.21 3.04
N GLU A 51 -7.51 -7.05 3.02
CA GLU A 51 -8.16 -5.75 3.13
C GLU A 51 -8.51 -5.14 1.76
N PHE A 52 -7.79 -5.52 0.71
CA PHE A 52 -7.90 -4.92 -0.62
C PHE A 52 -8.13 -5.96 -1.71
N ILE A 53 -8.97 -5.61 -2.66
CA ILE A 53 -9.03 -6.33 -3.94
C ILE A 53 -7.83 -5.88 -4.78
N LEU A 54 -6.75 -6.65 -4.69
CA LEU A 54 -5.51 -6.37 -5.43
C LEU A 54 -5.64 -6.77 -6.89
N ARG A 55 -5.70 -5.78 -7.78
CA ARG A 55 -5.75 -5.99 -9.22
C ARG A 55 -4.38 -6.10 -9.87
N ARG A 56 -3.36 -5.62 -9.17
CA ARG A 56 -1.95 -5.68 -9.61
C ARG A 56 -1.06 -5.92 -8.40
N THR A 57 -0.10 -6.81 -8.54
CA THR A 57 0.82 -7.22 -7.46
C THR A 57 1.86 -6.17 -7.10
N TRP A 58 2.14 -5.20 -7.99
CA TRP A 58 3.14 -4.16 -7.75
C TRP A 58 2.82 -3.30 -6.51
N ILE A 59 1.53 -3.20 -6.13
CA ILE A 59 1.09 -2.47 -4.94
C ILE A 59 1.73 -3.03 -3.66
N LEU A 60 1.89 -4.36 -3.58
CA LEU A 60 2.55 -5.02 -2.45
C LEU A 60 4.02 -4.62 -2.34
N GLN A 61 4.67 -4.33 -3.47
CA GLN A 61 6.05 -3.88 -3.52
C GLN A 61 6.21 -2.40 -3.12
N GLY A 62 5.12 -1.66 -3.01
CA GLY A 62 5.10 -0.26 -2.58
C GLY A 62 5.45 -0.07 -1.11
N ILE A 63 5.27 -1.09 -0.26
CA ILE A 63 5.67 -1.04 1.15
C ILE A 63 7.18 -1.23 1.25
N ARG A 64 7.86 -0.24 1.80
CA ARG A 64 9.31 -0.16 1.88
C ARG A 64 9.78 0.12 3.30
N ILE A 65 11.06 -0.14 3.56
CA ILE A 65 11.74 0.25 4.78
C ILE A 65 12.89 1.20 4.48
N LYS A 66 13.17 2.07 5.43
CA LYS A 66 14.46 2.75 5.57
C LYS A 66 15.15 2.13 6.79
N ALA A 67 16.29 1.49 6.57
CA ALA A 67 17.05 0.84 7.61
C ALA A 67 17.60 1.89 8.60
N ALA A 68 17.72 1.49 9.87
CA ALA A 68 18.46 2.24 10.87
C ALA A 68 19.96 2.15 10.58
N ARG A 69 20.71 3.13 11.07
CA ARG A 69 22.17 3.20 11.02
C ARG A 69 22.71 3.49 12.42
N LYS A 70 23.99 3.19 12.64
CA LYS A 70 24.66 3.45 13.94
C LYS A 70 24.63 4.91 14.38
N ASP A 71 24.60 5.83 13.41
CA ASP A 71 24.52 7.27 13.59
C ASP A 71 23.09 7.80 13.60
N ASN A 72 22.11 6.95 13.21
CA ASN A 72 20.69 7.29 13.21
C ASN A 72 19.85 6.05 13.54
N LEU A 73 19.54 5.87 14.81
CA LEU A 73 18.82 4.72 15.35
C LEU A 73 17.32 4.81 15.10
N VAL A 74 16.93 5.04 13.85
CA VAL A 74 15.53 5.11 13.40
C VAL A 74 15.36 4.25 12.17
N ALA A 75 14.62 3.14 12.29
CA ALA A 75 14.08 2.43 11.14
C ALA A 75 12.66 2.95 10.81
N THR A 76 12.33 3.02 9.54
CA THR A 76 11.02 3.52 9.10
C THR A 76 10.37 2.52 8.16
N VAL A 77 9.10 2.18 8.39
CA VAL A 77 8.23 1.48 7.43
C VAL A 77 7.34 2.51 6.76
N TYR A 78 7.27 2.50 5.44
CA TYR A 78 6.50 3.50 4.69
C TYR A 78 5.97 2.93 3.38
N SER A 79 4.94 3.58 2.84
CA SER A 79 4.50 3.33 1.48
C SER A 79 5.12 4.34 0.52
N ARG A 80 5.67 3.86 -0.60
CA ARG A 80 6.14 4.69 -1.71
C ARG A 80 4.97 5.38 -2.42
N ASP A 81 3.79 4.76 -2.40
CA ASP A 81 2.66 5.16 -3.20
C ASP A 81 1.80 6.21 -2.45
N PRO A 82 1.68 7.46 -2.95
CA PRO A 82 1.01 8.55 -2.23
C PRO A 82 -0.47 8.27 -1.94
N PHE A 83 -1.15 7.50 -2.80
CA PHE A 83 -2.57 7.18 -2.60
C PHE A 83 -2.81 6.27 -1.38
N MET A 84 -1.78 5.54 -0.92
CA MET A 84 -1.89 4.69 0.27
C MET A 84 -2.07 5.48 1.56
N ALA A 85 -1.68 6.77 1.59
CA ALA A 85 -1.94 7.63 2.73
C ALA A 85 -3.44 7.75 3.04
N ARG A 86 -4.30 7.77 2.00
CA ARG A 86 -5.75 7.77 2.21
C ARG A 86 -6.29 6.41 2.67
N GLN A 87 -5.61 5.34 2.37
CA GLN A 87 -5.97 4.01 2.87
C GLN A 87 -5.56 3.82 4.34
N GLU A 88 -4.60 4.58 4.82
CA GLU A 88 -4.17 4.59 6.24
C GLU A 88 -5.03 5.52 7.08
N TYR A 89 -5.22 6.76 6.61
CA TYR A 89 -5.86 7.81 7.44
C TYR A 89 -7.30 8.11 7.02
N GLY A 90 -7.78 7.52 5.93
CA GLY A 90 -9.08 7.86 5.37
C GLY A 90 -9.13 9.22 4.71
N GLY A 91 -10.35 9.74 4.58
CA GLY A 91 -10.61 11.07 4.08
C GLY A 91 -11.27 11.11 2.71
N ASN A 92 -11.50 12.31 2.20
CA ASN A 92 -12.21 12.52 0.94
C ASN A 92 -11.24 12.53 -0.24
N LYS A 93 -11.53 11.67 -1.21
CA LYS A 93 -10.90 11.72 -2.52
C LYS A 93 -11.68 12.69 -3.40
N VAL A 94 -10.97 13.59 -4.06
CA VAL A 94 -11.47 14.49 -5.11
C VAL A 94 -10.76 14.18 -6.43
N SER A 95 -11.25 14.73 -7.55
CA SER A 95 -10.57 14.59 -8.83
C SER A 95 -9.17 15.20 -8.78
N MET A 96 -8.17 14.49 -9.32
CA MET A 96 -6.76 14.94 -9.32
C MET A 96 -6.44 15.88 -10.49
N ASP A 97 -7.21 15.79 -11.57
CA ASP A 97 -6.95 16.49 -12.84
C ASP A 97 -7.71 17.82 -12.97
N GLY A 98 -8.11 18.42 -11.84
CA GLY A 98 -8.98 19.61 -11.84
C GLY A 98 -10.39 19.35 -12.34
N GLY A 99 -10.74 18.12 -12.64
CA GLY A 99 -12.08 17.70 -13.02
C GLY A 99 -13.10 17.88 -11.90
N ARG A 100 -14.34 18.19 -12.26
CA ARG A 100 -15.41 18.41 -11.27
C ARG A 100 -15.86 17.14 -10.57
N ASN A 101 -15.63 15.96 -11.16
CA ASN A 101 -16.18 14.69 -10.67
C ASN A 101 -15.17 13.55 -10.72
N ILE A 102 -15.34 12.60 -9.80
CA ILE A 102 -14.72 11.28 -9.84
C ILE A 102 -15.68 10.32 -10.52
N ALA A 103 -15.18 9.50 -11.43
CA ALA A 103 -15.94 8.45 -12.08
C ALA A 103 -15.80 7.13 -11.29
N ILE A 104 -16.86 6.73 -10.59
CA ILE A 104 -16.91 5.45 -9.88
C ILE A 104 -17.46 4.40 -10.85
N PRO A 105 -16.70 3.34 -11.18
CA PRO A 105 -17.13 2.33 -12.13
C PRO A 105 -18.32 1.52 -11.60
N LEU A 106 -19.32 1.36 -12.45
CA LEU A 106 -20.46 0.47 -12.25
C LEU A 106 -20.35 -0.69 -13.26
N ALA A 107 -21.04 -0.59 -14.39
CA ALA A 107 -20.98 -1.61 -15.44
C ALA A 107 -19.69 -1.57 -16.28
N ALA A 108 -18.83 -0.55 -16.13
CA ALA A 108 -17.52 -0.52 -16.78
C ALA A 108 -16.55 -1.58 -16.25
N ARG A 109 -16.85 -2.17 -15.10
CA ARG A 109 -16.05 -3.24 -14.50
C ARG A 109 -16.92 -4.48 -14.33
N PRO A 110 -16.83 -5.45 -15.24
CA PRO A 110 -17.64 -6.66 -15.19
C PRO A 110 -17.26 -7.58 -14.02
N ASP A 111 -15.97 -7.60 -13.64
CA ASP A 111 -15.46 -8.34 -12.50
C ASP A 111 -14.74 -7.37 -11.54
N PRO A 112 -15.05 -7.39 -10.24
CA PRO A 112 -14.36 -6.56 -9.23
C PRO A 112 -12.84 -6.71 -9.22
N ARG A 113 -12.32 -7.90 -9.58
CA ARG A 113 -10.88 -8.19 -9.64
C ARG A 113 -10.23 -7.80 -10.97
N ALA A 114 -11.00 -7.66 -12.04
CA ALA A 114 -10.48 -7.29 -13.35
C ALA A 114 -10.11 -5.80 -13.43
N LEU A 115 -9.16 -5.50 -14.29
CA LEU A 115 -8.91 -4.13 -14.74
C LEU A 115 -10.05 -3.67 -15.63
N ILE A 116 -10.34 -2.38 -15.63
CA ILE A 116 -11.25 -1.79 -16.61
C ILE A 116 -10.52 -1.79 -17.96
N PRO A 117 -11.10 -2.37 -19.01
CA PRO A 117 -10.56 -2.28 -20.36
C PRO A 117 -10.33 -0.82 -20.77
N GLU A 118 -9.30 -0.57 -21.57
CA GLU A 118 -8.93 0.78 -21.97
C GLU A 118 -10.08 1.51 -22.70
N GLU A 119 -10.82 0.78 -23.50
CA GLU A 119 -11.96 1.27 -24.27
C GLU A 119 -13.12 1.73 -23.37
N LEU A 120 -13.23 1.14 -22.19
CA LEU A 120 -14.25 1.45 -21.19
C LEU A 120 -13.85 2.53 -20.21
N LEU A 121 -12.61 3.06 -20.28
CA LEU A 121 -12.20 4.19 -19.47
C LEU A 121 -13.06 5.43 -19.77
N PRO A 122 -13.31 6.31 -18.79
CA PRO A 122 -14.18 7.49 -18.98
C PRO A 122 -13.76 8.38 -20.16
N ALA A 123 -12.44 8.50 -20.42
CA ALA A 123 -11.90 9.30 -21.52
C ALA A 123 -12.13 8.69 -22.91
N ASN A 124 -12.25 7.37 -22.98
CA ASN A 124 -12.38 6.62 -24.22
C ASN A 124 -13.81 6.15 -24.47
N LEU A 125 -14.65 6.23 -23.44
CA LEU A 125 -16.04 5.80 -23.52
C LEU A 125 -16.79 6.63 -24.59
N GLY A 126 -17.43 5.94 -25.54
CA GLY A 126 -18.13 6.58 -26.66
C GLY A 126 -17.30 6.76 -27.93
N ARG A 127 -16.01 6.41 -27.90
CA ARG A 127 -15.15 6.41 -29.10
C ARG A 127 -15.17 5.07 -29.86
N ALA A 128 -15.72 4.04 -29.25
CA ALA A 128 -15.85 2.71 -29.84
C ALA A 128 -17.30 2.23 -29.80
N GLU A 129 -17.69 1.42 -30.77
CA GLU A 129 -18.99 0.74 -30.76
C GLU A 129 -18.91 -0.47 -29.80
N TYR A 130 -19.93 -0.62 -28.98
CA TYR A 130 -20.02 -1.71 -28.02
C TYR A 130 -21.20 -2.62 -28.35
N THR A 131 -20.94 -3.92 -28.32
CA THR A 131 -21.98 -4.96 -28.40
C THR A 131 -21.95 -5.80 -27.14
N ILE A 132 -23.06 -6.46 -26.84
CA ILE A 132 -23.11 -7.40 -25.73
C ILE A 132 -22.81 -8.79 -26.29
N SER A 133 -21.78 -9.43 -25.74
CA SER A 133 -21.47 -10.84 -26.06
C SER A 133 -22.57 -11.78 -25.54
N LYS A 134 -22.59 -13.02 -26.02
CA LYS A 134 -23.53 -14.06 -25.56
C LYS A 134 -23.50 -14.26 -24.03
N ASN A 135 -22.40 -13.92 -23.36
CA ASN A 135 -22.23 -14.03 -21.91
C ASN A 135 -22.58 -12.75 -21.16
N GLY A 136 -23.27 -11.78 -21.80
CA GLY A 136 -23.66 -10.51 -21.17
C GLY A 136 -22.55 -9.49 -21.01
N ASN A 137 -21.32 -9.76 -21.46
CA ASN A 137 -20.19 -8.84 -21.37
C ASN A 137 -20.21 -7.82 -22.52
N LEU A 138 -19.84 -6.56 -22.22
CA LEU A 138 -19.61 -5.53 -23.22
C LEU A 138 -18.34 -5.86 -24.00
N VAL A 139 -18.49 -5.99 -25.33
CA VAL A 139 -17.37 -6.23 -26.26
C VAL A 139 -17.35 -5.08 -27.27
N THR A 140 -16.16 -4.53 -27.52
CA THR A 140 -15.97 -3.49 -28.53
C THR A 140 -16.09 -4.05 -29.95
N LYS A 141 -16.86 -3.37 -30.79
CA LYS A 141 -16.89 -3.62 -32.23
C LYS A 141 -16.04 -2.55 -32.91
N LYS A 142 -15.04 -2.96 -33.66
CA LYS A 142 -14.22 -2.00 -34.42
C LYS A 142 -15.12 -1.23 -35.42
N GLY A 143 -15.21 0.09 -35.26
CA GLY A 143 -15.59 0.97 -36.36
C GLY A 143 -16.80 1.88 -36.20
N THR A 144 -17.62 1.77 -35.15
CA THR A 144 -18.78 2.62 -34.99
C THR A 144 -18.94 3.08 -33.54
N GLY A 145 -18.90 4.40 -33.30
CA GLY A 145 -18.95 4.98 -31.96
C GLY A 145 -20.35 4.95 -31.35
N GLY A 146 -20.53 4.20 -30.27
CA GLY A 146 -21.70 4.33 -29.40
C GLY A 146 -21.67 5.64 -28.62
N ALA A 147 -22.78 6.39 -28.57
CA ALA A 147 -22.79 7.66 -27.85
C ALA A 147 -22.80 7.48 -26.35
N ALA A 148 -21.66 7.79 -25.71
CA ALA A 148 -21.60 7.99 -24.25
C ALA A 148 -22.11 9.39 -23.92
N PHE A 149 -22.96 9.51 -22.91
CA PHE A 149 -23.55 10.78 -22.49
C PHE A 149 -23.72 10.85 -20.98
N ARG A 150 -23.82 12.07 -20.50
CA ARG A 150 -24.18 12.30 -19.09
C ARG A 150 -25.68 12.25 -18.95
N MET A 151 -26.16 11.56 -17.92
CA MET A 151 -27.55 11.56 -17.53
C MET A 151 -27.70 11.77 -16.03
N VAL A 152 -28.82 12.36 -15.66
CA VAL A 152 -29.22 12.50 -14.25
C VAL A 152 -30.41 11.57 -14.00
N SER A 153 -30.31 10.77 -12.95
CA SER A 153 -31.39 9.90 -12.50
C SER A 153 -31.35 9.83 -10.96
N ASN A 154 -32.52 10.03 -10.34
CA ASN A 154 -32.64 10.05 -8.86
C ASN A 154 -31.61 10.98 -8.17
N GLY A 155 -31.41 12.18 -8.70
CA GLY A 155 -30.46 13.17 -8.15
C GLY A 155 -28.98 12.83 -8.33
N LYS A 156 -28.62 11.72 -8.98
CA LYS A 156 -27.25 11.28 -9.23
C LYS A 156 -26.89 11.45 -10.70
N THR A 157 -25.64 11.85 -10.95
CA THR A 157 -25.14 12.00 -12.33
C THR A 157 -24.36 10.74 -12.74
N TYR A 158 -24.67 10.24 -13.91
CA TYR A 158 -24.05 9.06 -14.48
C TYR A 158 -23.39 9.37 -15.82
N LEU A 159 -22.34 8.64 -16.15
CA LEU A 159 -21.85 8.48 -17.51
C LEU A 159 -22.45 7.17 -18.05
N ALA A 160 -23.35 7.29 -19.00
CA ALA A 160 -24.11 6.17 -19.56
C ALA A 160 -23.72 5.91 -21.03
N LEU A 161 -23.90 4.68 -21.46
CA LEU A 161 -23.66 4.23 -22.81
C LEU A 161 -24.96 3.67 -23.39
N ARG A 162 -25.34 4.10 -24.58
CA ARG A 162 -26.45 3.52 -25.33
C ARG A 162 -25.92 2.34 -26.14
N THR A 163 -26.50 1.18 -25.91
CA THR A 163 -26.17 -0.07 -26.62
C THR A 163 -27.40 -0.60 -27.34
N ALA A 164 -27.24 -1.55 -28.25
CA ALA A 164 -28.37 -2.21 -28.91
C ALA A 164 -29.35 -2.90 -27.92
N ALA A 165 -28.83 -3.31 -26.75
CA ALA A 165 -29.63 -3.93 -25.68
C ALA A 165 -30.23 -2.92 -24.69
N GLY A 166 -30.06 -1.61 -24.94
CA GLY A 166 -30.61 -0.55 -24.09
C GLY A 166 -29.53 0.34 -23.44
N LEU A 167 -29.94 1.04 -22.40
CA LEU A 167 -29.10 1.98 -21.67
C LEU A 167 -28.29 1.26 -20.60
N LYS A 168 -26.97 1.51 -20.56
CA LYS A 168 -26.06 0.95 -19.55
C LYS A 168 -25.36 2.07 -18.79
N MET A 169 -25.51 2.11 -17.47
CA MET A 169 -24.83 3.07 -16.58
C MET A 169 -23.42 2.57 -16.34
N MET A 170 -22.43 3.22 -16.97
CA MET A 170 -21.02 2.81 -16.92
C MET A 170 -20.32 3.31 -15.67
N TYR A 171 -20.57 4.58 -15.30
CA TYR A 171 -19.97 5.24 -14.16
C TYR A 171 -20.97 6.10 -13.40
N LEU A 172 -20.82 6.14 -12.09
CA LEU A 172 -21.41 7.17 -11.23
C LEU A 172 -20.41 8.32 -11.12
N LEU A 173 -20.86 9.54 -11.39
CA LEU A 173 -20.05 10.75 -11.28
C LEU A 173 -20.36 11.45 -9.96
N VAL A 174 -19.35 11.57 -9.08
CA VAL A 174 -19.47 12.22 -7.76
C VAL A 174 -18.40 13.29 -7.59
N PRO A 175 -18.67 14.42 -6.93
CA PRO A 175 -17.65 15.45 -6.69
C PRO A 175 -16.56 14.95 -5.74
N SER A 176 -16.90 14.10 -4.80
CA SER A 176 -15.96 13.48 -3.86
C SER A 176 -16.41 12.08 -3.48
N ALA A 177 -15.47 11.25 -3.04
CA ALA A 177 -15.74 9.93 -2.49
C ALA A 177 -15.01 9.78 -1.15
N HIS A 178 -15.74 9.40 -0.10
CA HIS A 178 -15.13 9.10 1.19
C HIS A 178 -14.40 7.76 1.14
N ILE A 179 -13.18 7.73 1.67
CA ILE A 179 -12.36 6.52 1.79
C ILE A 179 -12.23 6.19 3.27
N THR A 180 -12.65 5.00 3.64
CA THR A 180 -12.46 4.46 4.99
C THR A 180 -11.05 3.89 5.14
N PRO A 181 -10.35 4.12 6.26
CA PRO A 181 -9.05 3.51 6.54
C PRO A 181 -9.12 1.98 6.50
N ARG A 182 -8.11 1.35 5.90
CA ARG A 182 -8.02 -0.13 5.80
C ARG A 182 -6.59 -0.65 5.81
N LEU A 183 -5.57 0.22 5.64
CA LEU A 183 -4.19 -0.25 5.49
C LEU A 183 -3.62 -0.70 6.84
N ASN A 184 -3.95 -0.01 7.94
CA ASN A 184 -3.52 -0.31 9.31
C ASN A 184 -2.00 -0.47 9.46
N LEU A 185 -1.21 0.23 8.62
CA LEU A 185 0.25 0.14 8.61
C LEU A 185 0.82 0.53 9.97
N GLY A 186 0.28 1.58 10.59
CA GLY A 186 0.68 2.06 11.91
C GLY A 186 0.43 1.05 13.00
N GLU A 187 -0.77 0.51 13.07
CA GLU A 187 -1.19 -0.44 14.09
C GLU A 187 -0.39 -1.75 13.98
N ILE A 188 -0.27 -2.31 12.76
CA ILE A 188 0.52 -3.52 12.52
C ILE A 188 1.97 -3.30 12.91
N THR A 189 2.58 -2.16 12.50
CA THR A 189 3.97 -1.85 12.83
C THR A 189 4.18 -1.75 14.34
N GLN A 190 3.29 -1.07 15.07
CA GLN A 190 3.38 -0.96 16.52
C GLN A 190 3.24 -2.32 17.22
N ARG A 191 2.36 -3.17 16.74
CA ARG A 191 2.18 -4.53 17.26
C ARG A 191 3.46 -5.35 17.06
N VAL A 192 4.01 -5.37 15.84
CA VAL A 192 5.25 -6.11 15.52
C VAL A 192 6.42 -5.63 16.36
N VAL A 193 6.54 -4.32 16.59
CA VAL A 193 7.60 -3.78 17.44
C VAL A 193 7.48 -4.31 18.85
N ARG A 194 6.28 -4.31 19.44
CA ARG A 194 6.07 -4.85 20.79
C ARG A 194 6.39 -6.35 20.88
N GLU A 195 6.04 -7.11 19.86
CA GLU A 195 6.19 -8.57 19.86
C GLU A 195 7.60 -9.03 19.49
N ARG A 196 8.27 -8.37 18.54
CA ARG A 196 9.49 -8.87 17.90
C ARG A 196 10.77 -8.11 18.23
N PHE A 197 10.65 -6.85 18.73
CA PHE A 197 11.87 -6.04 18.92
C PHE A 197 12.85 -6.66 19.91
N ALA A 198 12.37 -7.18 21.04
CA ALA A 198 13.24 -7.78 22.06
C ALA A 198 13.98 -9.03 21.53
N GLU A 199 13.29 -9.89 20.77
CA GLU A 199 13.86 -11.06 20.14
C GLU A 199 14.93 -10.67 19.11
N ASN A 200 14.59 -9.73 18.22
CA ASN A 200 15.50 -9.21 17.20
C ASN A 200 16.75 -8.54 17.81
N PHE A 201 16.56 -7.86 18.95
CA PHE A 201 17.68 -7.26 19.67
C PHE A 201 18.60 -8.33 20.26
N LEU A 202 18.06 -9.36 20.92
CA LEU A 202 18.86 -10.45 21.46
C LEU A 202 19.60 -11.22 20.35
N ALA A 203 18.98 -11.44 19.21
CA ALA A 203 19.62 -12.06 18.06
C ALA A 203 20.77 -11.20 17.51
N ALA A 204 20.55 -9.89 17.34
CA ALA A 204 21.57 -8.95 16.91
C ALA A 204 22.73 -8.86 17.90
N ALA A 205 22.44 -8.89 19.20
CA ALA A 205 23.44 -8.88 20.27
C ALA A 205 24.35 -10.13 20.25
N ARG A 206 23.76 -11.30 20.06
CA ARG A 206 24.51 -12.56 19.91
C ARG A 206 25.43 -12.51 18.70
N GLU A 207 24.99 -11.99 17.59
CA GLU A 207 25.75 -11.85 16.36
C GLU A 207 26.91 -10.87 16.52
N ALA A 208 26.69 -9.71 17.15
CA ALA A 208 27.74 -8.74 17.44
C ALA A 208 28.83 -9.32 18.37
N MET A 209 28.45 -10.12 19.38
CA MET A 209 29.41 -10.80 20.26
C MET A 209 30.20 -11.91 19.55
N ALA A 210 29.59 -12.64 18.62
CA ALA A 210 30.24 -13.69 17.86
C ALA A 210 31.30 -13.13 16.90
N THR A 211 31.04 -12.01 16.25
CA THR A 211 32.01 -11.36 15.33
C THR A 211 33.23 -10.81 16.06
N ARG A 212 33.12 -10.41 17.33
CA ARG A 212 34.26 -9.98 18.16
C ARG A 212 35.26 -11.11 18.42
N ARG A 213 34.77 -12.33 18.66
CA ARG A 213 35.65 -13.49 18.94
C ARG A 213 36.53 -13.87 17.75
N VAL A 214 36.07 -13.68 16.54
CA VAL A 214 36.80 -14.01 15.30
C VAL A 214 37.86 -12.94 14.99
N GLY A 215 37.62 -11.67 15.30
CA GLY A 215 38.55 -10.57 15.05
C GLY A 215 39.72 -10.49 16.08
N GLY A 216 39.56 -11.09 17.26
CA GLY A 216 40.60 -11.11 18.32
C GLY A 216 41.71 -12.13 18.13
N THR A 217 41.48 -13.18 17.33
CA THR A 217 42.44 -14.28 17.12
C THR A 217 43.43 -14.04 15.96
N LEU A 218 43.31 -12.95 15.22
CA LEU A 218 44.17 -12.66 14.05
C LEU A 218 45.24 -11.55 14.32
N ARG A 219 45.37 -11.07 15.56
CA ARG A 219 46.36 -10.01 15.88
C ARG A 219 47.56 -10.45 16.72
N ASP A 220 47.67 -11.73 17.05
CA ASP A 220 48.83 -12.29 17.79
C ASP A 220 49.54 -13.36 16.94
N SER A 221 50.09 -12.94 15.79
CA SER A 221 51.08 -13.72 15.03
C SER A 221 52.00 -12.82 14.22
#